data_2398b8aa6076b45a6327e0f0dd6ed852
#
_entry.id   2398b8aa6076b45a6327e0f0dd6ed852
#
_cell.length_a   1.000
_cell.length_b   1.000
_cell.length_c   1.000
_cell.angle_alpha   90.00
_cell.angle_beta   90.00
_cell.angle_gamma   90.00
#
_symmetry.space_group_name_H-M   'P 1'
#
loop_
_entity.id
_entity.type
_entity.pdbx_description
1 polymer ?
#
loop_
_entity_poly.entity_id
_entity_poly.type
_entity_poly.pdbx_seq_one_letter_code
_entity_poly.pdbx_strand_id
1 'polypeptide(L)'
;MTYPTKIQGSSTLLLSESCPNAEIVKFTFPARDNMPKVAMPEVEVYWYDGGLLPERPAGLPAGVNMNVSGGAVIFHGTKDTLICGCYGEKPYLLSGRKPEVPNLCREVTLSHQQDWVRACKEDENMR
;
A
#
# COMPACT_ATOMS: atom_id res chain seq x y z
N MET A 1 7.04 -14.52 3.89
CA MET A 1 5.81 -13.80 3.47
C MET A 1 4.65 -14.78 3.54
N THR A 2 3.50 -14.32 3.98
CA THR A 2 2.25 -15.09 3.89
C THR A 2 1.52 -14.72 2.61
N TYR A 3 0.67 -15.61 2.13
CA TYR A 3 -0.22 -15.38 0.98
C TYR A 3 -1.65 -15.17 1.48
N PRO A 4 -2.53 -14.56 0.70
CA PRO A 4 -3.93 -14.40 1.08
C PRO A 4 -4.61 -15.78 1.16
N THR A 5 -5.43 -15.98 2.17
CA THR A 5 -6.22 -17.20 2.36
C THR A 5 -7.56 -17.16 1.64
N LYS A 6 -8.02 -15.96 1.29
CA LYS A 6 -9.26 -15.73 0.56
C LYS A 6 -9.08 -14.59 -0.43
N ILE A 7 -9.60 -14.77 -1.64
CA ILE A 7 -9.65 -13.76 -2.68
C ILE A 7 -11.09 -13.67 -3.18
N GLN A 8 -11.61 -12.46 -3.30
CA GLN A 8 -12.94 -12.19 -3.82
C GLN A 8 -12.86 -11.02 -4.80
N GLY A 9 -13.29 -11.24 -6.03
CA GLY A 9 -13.30 -10.22 -7.07
C GLY A 9 -14.72 -9.86 -7.50
N SER A 10 -14.87 -8.64 -7.97
CA SER A 10 -16.04 -8.12 -8.68
C SER A 10 -15.54 -7.21 -9.79
N SER A 11 -16.03 -7.40 -11.00
CA SER A 11 -15.53 -6.68 -12.17
C SER A 11 -16.64 -6.30 -13.12
N THR A 12 -16.32 -5.44 -14.08
CA THR A 12 -17.11 -5.24 -15.29
C THR A 12 -17.06 -6.51 -16.15
N LEU A 13 -17.71 -6.46 -17.32
CA LEU A 13 -17.75 -7.59 -18.25
C LEU A 13 -16.32 -8.15 -18.49
N LEU A 14 -16.18 -9.47 -18.33
CA LEU A 14 -14.96 -10.18 -18.69
C LEU A 14 -14.84 -10.23 -20.21
N LEU A 15 -13.67 -9.87 -20.71
CA LEU A 15 -13.31 -9.89 -22.11
C LEU A 15 -12.45 -11.12 -22.38
N SER A 16 -12.58 -11.74 -23.55
CA SER A 16 -11.87 -12.99 -23.87
C SER A 16 -10.35 -12.80 -24.01
N GLU A 17 -9.90 -11.62 -24.36
CA GLU A 17 -8.49 -11.33 -24.69
C GLU A 17 -7.88 -10.19 -23.88
N SER A 18 -8.62 -9.63 -22.92
CA SER A 18 -8.13 -8.54 -22.07
C SER A 18 -8.73 -8.60 -20.67
N CYS A 19 -8.11 -7.89 -19.72
CA CYS A 19 -8.67 -7.70 -18.40
C CYS A 19 -9.97 -6.87 -18.47
N PRO A 20 -10.82 -6.93 -17.43
CA PRO A 20 -11.98 -6.06 -17.28
C PRO A 20 -11.58 -4.57 -17.30
N ASN A 21 -12.49 -3.71 -17.71
CA ASN A 21 -12.23 -2.27 -17.69
C ASN A 21 -12.14 -1.70 -16.27
N ALA A 22 -12.77 -2.34 -15.30
CA ALA A 22 -12.71 -1.96 -13.90
C ALA A 22 -12.97 -3.16 -13.00
N GLU A 23 -12.28 -3.21 -11.87
CA GLU A 23 -12.48 -4.28 -10.90
C GLU A 23 -12.22 -3.82 -9.46
N ILE A 24 -12.82 -4.56 -8.54
CA ILE A 24 -12.52 -4.50 -7.11
C ILE A 24 -12.11 -5.89 -6.67
N VAL A 25 -10.93 -6.02 -6.10
CA VAL A 25 -10.44 -7.29 -5.57
C VAL A 25 -10.14 -7.15 -4.08
N LYS A 26 -10.74 -8.02 -3.30
CA LYS A 26 -10.48 -8.14 -1.86
C LYS A 26 -9.58 -9.35 -1.60
N PHE A 27 -8.49 -9.12 -0.89
CA PHE A 27 -7.59 -10.16 -0.40
C PHE A 27 -7.68 -10.21 1.12
N THR A 28 -7.84 -11.39 1.69
CA THR A 28 -7.79 -11.61 3.14
C THR A 28 -6.49 -12.33 3.50
N PHE A 29 -5.68 -11.70 4.34
CA PHE A 29 -4.42 -12.25 4.84
C PHE A 29 -4.60 -12.70 6.29
N PRO A 30 -4.09 -13.88 6.67
CA PRO A 30 -4.26 -14.39 8.03
C PRO A 30 -3.48 -13.54 9.03
N ALA A 31 -3.90 -13.59 10.28
CA ALA A 31 -3.17 -13.00 11.39
C ALA A 31 -1.72 -13.52 11.47
N ARG A 32 -0.82 -12.69 11.96
CA ARG A 32 0.61 -13.00 12.12
C ARG A 32 1.02 -12.74 13.55
N ASP A 33 1.19 -13.80 14.32
CA ASP A 33 1.41 -13.71 15.77
C ASP A 33 2.89 -13.77 16.14
N ASN A 34 3.74 -14.34 15.30
CA ASN A 34 5.13 -14.69 15.62
C ASN A 34 6.17 -13.70 15.11
N MET A 35 5.77 -12.53 14.67
CA MET A 35 6.69 -11.52 14.16
C MET A 35 6.70 -10.30 15.09
N PRO A 36 7.69 -10.17 16.00
CA PRO A 36 7.62 -9.24 17.13
C PRO A 36 7.41 -7.77 16.81
N LYS A 37 7.78 -7.32 15.62
CA LYS A 37 7.63 -5.91 15.19
C LYS A 37 6.57 -5.70 14.12
N VAL A 38 6.03 -6.78 13.56
CA VAL A 38 5.07 -6.78 12.47
C VAL A 38 3.94 -7.78 12.71
N ALA A 39 3.73 -8.15 13.97
CA ALA A 39 2.54 -8.89 14.37
C ALA A 39 1.31 -8.07 14.01
N MET A 40 0.38 -8.67 13.31
CA MET A 40 -0.82 -8.02 12.81
C MET A 40 -2.00 -8.97 12.99
N PRO A 41 -3.20 -8.44 13.28
CA PRO A 41 -4.43 -9.22 13.15
C PRO A 41 -4.61 -9.65 11.68
N GLU A 42 -5.71 -10.29 11.38
CA GLU A 42 -6.14 -10.50 10.00
C GLU A 42 -6.18 -9.14 9.28
N VAL A 43 -5.67 -9.09 8.05
CA VAL A 43 -5.61 -7.89 7.22
C VAL A 43 -6.39 -8.11 5.95
N GLU A 44 -7.26 -7.17 5.65
CA GLU A 44 -7.96 -7.10 4.37
C GLU A 44 -7.31 -6.03 3.49
N VAL A 45 -6.97 -6.41 2.27
CA VAL A 45 -6.47 -5.50 1.25
C VAL A 45 -7.50 -5.42 0.14
N TYR A 46 -7.90 -4.21 -0.20
CA TYR A 46 -8.81 -3.94 -1.32
C TYR A 46 -8.02 -3.25 -2.43
N TRP A 47 -8.09 -3.82 -3.59
CA TRP A 47 -7.61 -3.22 -4.83
C TRP A 47 -8.78 -2.64 -5.61
N TYR A 48 -8.63 -1.43 -6.07
CA TYR A 48 -9.60 -0.73 -6.91
C TYR A 48 -8.88 -0.24 -8.16
N ASP A 49 -9.44 -0.49 -9.33
CA ASP A 49 -8.93 0.08 -10.57
C ASP A 49 -10.04 0.47 -11.53
N GLY A 50 -9.66 0.87 -12.76
CA GLY A 50 -10.61 1.32 -13.78
C GLY A 50 -11.41 2.57 -13.41
N GLY A 51 -10.90 3.39 -12.48
CA GLY A 51 -11.59 4.58 -11.98
C GLY A 51 -12.53 4.34 -10.80
N LEU A 52 -12.65 3.09 -10.34
CA LEU A 52 -13.35 2.79 -9.10
C LEU A 52 -12.55 3.29 -7.90
N LEU A 53 -13.25 3.78 -6.89
CA LEU A 53 -12.64 4.33 -5.68
C LEU A 53 -13.21 3.63 -4.44
N PRO A 54 -12.41 3.50 -3.37
CA PRO A 54 -12.93 3.08 -2.08
C PRO A 54 -13.86 4.11 -1.48
N GLU A 55 -14.57 3.72 -0.44
CA GLU A 55 -15.31 4.68 0.39
C GLU A 55 -14.36 5.75 0.91
N ARG A 56 -14.84 7.00 0.92
CA ARG A 56 -14.07 8.14 1.44
C ARG A 56 -13.80 7.95 2.93
N PRO A 57 -12.52 7.95 3.37
CA PRO A 57 -12.20 7.84 4.78
C PRO A 57 -12.84 8.97 5.60
N ALA A 58 -13.37 8.61 6.76
CA ALA A 58 -13.87 9.59 7.72
C ALA A 58 -12.74 10.58 8.08
N GLY A 59 -13.05 11.87 8.03
CA GLY A 59 -12.06 12.94 8.29
C GLY A 59 -11.28 13.42 7.07
N LEU A 60 -11.37 12.76 5.91
CA LEU A 60 -10.79 13.29 4.68
C LEU A 60 -11.65 14.47 4.17
N PRO A 61 -11.09 15.69 4.04
CA PRO A 61 -11.86 16.86 3.60
C PRO A 61 -12.54 16.63 2.25
N ALA A 62 -13.78 17.13 2.12
CA ALA A 62 -14.59 16.92 0.91
C ALA A 62 -13.92 17.42 -0.38
N GLY A 63 -13.11 18.48 -0.29
CA GLY A 63 -12.38 19.04 -1.43
C GLY A 63 -11.16 18.24 -1.89
N VAL A 64 -10.74 17.22 -1.14
CA VAL A 64 -9.60 16.38 -1.54
C VAL A 64 -10.06 15.38 -2.58
N ASN A 65 -9.45 15.42 -3.76
CA ASN A 65 -9.73 14.46 -4.82
C ASN A 65 -9.07 13.10 -4.46
N MET A 66 -9.86 12.03 -4.46
CA MET A 66 -9.34 10.68 -4.24
C MET A 66 -8.84 10.04 -5.54
N ASN A 67 -9.32 10.51 -6.70
CA ASN A 67 -8.85 10.03 -7.99
C ASN A 67 -7.58 10.80 -8.38
N VAL A 68 -6.45 10.35 -7.90
CA VAL A 68 -5.14 10.95 -8.19
C VAL A 68 -4.40 10.15 -9.26
N SER A 69 -3.73 10.85 -10.16
CA SER A 69 -2.91 10.21 -11.18
C SER A 69 -1.81 9.35 -10.50
N GLY A 70 -1.66 8.11 -10.97
CA GLY A 70 -0.72 7.15 -10.41
C GLY A 70 -1.26 6.33 -9.23
N GLY A 71 -2.43 6.71 -8.68
CA GLY A 71 -3.05 5.97 -7.57
C GLY A 71 -2.56 6.41 -6.18
N ALA A 72 -3.19 5.85 -5.17
CA ALA A 72 -2.86 6.10 -3.77
C ALA A 72 -3.10 4.84 -2.92
N VAL A 73 -2.54 4.82 -1.73
CA VAL A 73 -2.75 3.76 -0.74
C VAL A 73 -3.31 4.36 0.53
N ILE A 74 -4.35 3.72 1.07
CA ILE A 74 -4.99 4.10 2.33
C ILE A 74 -4.79 2.94 3.31
N PHE A 75 -4.20 3.23 4.47
CA PHE A 75 -4.04 2.29 5.56
C PHE A 75 -5.00 2.67 6.69
N HIS A 76 -6.02 1.86 6.91
CA HIS A 76 -6.93 2.01 8.04
C HIS A 76 -6.34 1.34 9.27
N GLY A 77 -5.75 2.12 10.14
CA GLY A 77 -5.25 1.65 11.42
C GLY A 77 -6.28 1.80 12.54
N THR A 78 -5.99 1.20 13.70
CA THR A 78 -6.86 1.28 14.89
C THR A 78 -6.85 2.65 15.57
N LYS A 79 -5.85 3.47 15.30
CA LYS A 79 -5.67 4.80 15.94
C LYS A 79 -5.80 5.95 14.95
N ASP A 80 -5.51 5.71 13.69
CA ASP A 80 -5.46 6.76 12.66
C ASP A 80 -5.54 6.13 11.27
N THR A 81 -5.78 6.95 10.26
CA THR A 81 -5.68 6.57 8.85
C THR A 81 -4.48 7.24 8.21
N LEU A 82 -3.60 6.45 7.61
CA LEU A 82 -2.46 6.94 6.86
C LEU A 82 -2.79 6.89 5.37
N ILE A 83 -2.48 7.96 4.65
CA ILE A 83 -2.61 8.04 3.20
C ILE A 83 -1.26 8.41 2.59
N CYS A 84 -0.91 7.77 1.50
CA CYS A 84 0.27 8.09 0.70
C CYS A 84 0.00 7.83 -0.78
N GLY A 85 0.84 8.32 -1.66
CA GLY A 85 0.81 7.93 -3.06
C GLY A 85 1.18 6.46 -3.27
N CYS A 86 1.00 5.94 -4.49
CA CYS A 86 1.18 4.52 -4.79
C CYS A 86 2.61 4.00 -4.56
N TYR A 87 3.61 4.88 -4.61
CA TYR A 87 5.01 4.57 -4.31
C TYR A 87 5.42 4.94 -2.88
N GLY A 88 4.46 5.20 -2.00
CA GLY A 88 4.72 5.60 -0.61
C GLY A 88 5.10 7.06 -0.44
N GLU A 89 5.01 7.88 -1.48
CA GLU A 89 5.37 9.29 -1.42
C GLU A 89 4.38 10.11 -0.61
N LYS A 90 4.88 11.16 0.02
CA LYS A 90 4.13 12.16 0.78
C LYS A 90 3.14 11.54 1.79
N PRO A 91 3.56 10.61 2.65
CA PRO A 91 2.67 10.01 3.64
C PRO A 91 2.18 11.06 4.64
N TYR A 92 0.90 10.98 4.99
CA TYR A 92 0.31 11.82 6.03
C TYR A 92 -0.78 11.07 6.79
N LEU A 93 -1.01 11.48 8.04
CA LEU A 93 -2.09 10.99 8.88
C LEU A 93 -3.29 11.92 8.80
N LEU A 94 -4.50 11.39 8.72
CA LEU A 94 -5.73 12.19 8.63
C LEU A 94 -5.97 13.04 9.88
N SER A 95 -5.52 12.61 11.04
CA SER A 95 -5.56 13.40 12.28
C SER A 95 -4.68 14.66 12.23
N GLY A 96 -3.81 14.79 11.23
CA GLY A 96 -2.79 15.85 11.17
C GLY A 96 -1.61 15.65 12.12
N ARG A 97 -1.59 14.56 12.89
CA ARG A 97 -0.48 14.21 13.78
C ARG A 97 0.80 13.98 12.97
N LYS A 98 1.90 14.52 13.44
CA LYS A 98 3.23 14.31 12.85
C LYS A 98 4.03 13.44 13.82
N PRO A 99 4.07 12.11 13.62
CA PRO A 99 4.87 11.25 14.46
C PRO A 99 6.36 11.50 14.25
N GLU A 100 7.14 11.44 15.31
CA GLU A 100 8.59 11.35 15.19
C GLU A 100 8.94 9.95 14.66
N VAL A 101 9.50 9.91 13.47
CA VAL A 101 9.96 8.66 12.86
C VAL A 101 11.48 8.71 12.83
N PRO A 102 12.18 7.78 13.50
CA PRO A 102 13.62 7.72 13.42
C PRO A 102 14.03 7.42 11.97
N ASN A 103 15.04 8.15 11.48
CA ASN A 103 15.60 7.84 10.17
C ASN A 103 16.42 6.55 10.27
N LEU A 104 15.78 5.45 9.96
CA LEU A 104 16.38 4.11 9.99
C LEU A 104 16.93 3.68 8.62
N CYS A 105 16.66 4.47 7.60
CA CYS A 105 17.11 4.17 6.25
C CYS A 105 18.46 4.86 5.98
N ARG A 106 19.37 4.16 5.33
CA ARG A 106 20.56 4.80 4.77
C ARG A 106 20.14 5.82 3.71
N GLU A 107 20.92 6.87 3.56
CA GLU A 107 20.72 7.81 2.49
C GLU A 107 21.00 7.13 1.14
N VAL A 108 20.02 7.12 0.25
CA VAL A 108 20.12 6.52 -1.08
C VAL A 108 20.11 7.65 -2.11
N THR A 109 21.24 7.89 -2.74
CA THR A 109 21.40 8.91 -3.79
C THR A 109 21.18 8.33 -5.20
N LEU A 110 21.04 7.01 -5.30
CA LEU A 110 20.86 6.27 -6.55
C LEU A 110 19.37 6.03 -6.82
N SER A 111 19.00 5.78 -8.07
CA SER A 111 17.67 5.25 -8.39
C SER A 111 17.50 3.84 -7.79
N HIS A 112 16.24 3.39 -7.63
CA HIS A 112 15.96 2.05 -7.11
C HIS A 112 16.66 0.94 -7.91
N GLN A 113 16.69 1.06 -9.22
CA GLN A 113 17.35 0.11 -10.12
C GLN A 113 18.88 0.11 -9.93
N GLN A 114 19.47 1.29 -9.84
CA GLN A 114 20.91 1.43 -9.59
C GLN A 114 21.29 0.92 -8.20
N ASP A 115 20.47 1.17 -7.21
CA ASP A 115 20.68 0.67 -5.85
C ASP A 115 20.57 -0.86 -5.79
N TRP A 116 19.63 -1.44 -6.51
CA TRP A 116 19.53 -2.89 -6.67
C TRP A 116 20.77 -3.49 -7.35
N VAL A 117 21.24 -2.88 -8.46
CA VAL A 117 22.46 -3.32 -9.15
C VAL A 117 23.69 -3.20 -8.23
N ARG A 118 23.76 -2.13 -7.44
CA ARG A 118 24.82 -1.96 -6.43
C ARG A 118 24.78 -3.11 -5.42
N ALA A 119 23.59 -3.39 -4.85
CA ALA A 119 23.43 -4.46 -3.87
C ALA A 119 23.79 -5.85 -4.43
N CYS A 120 23.59 -6.09 -5.72
CA CYS A 120 24.02 -7.33 -6.39
C CYS A 120 25.53 -7.44 -6.59
N LYS A 121 26.25 -6.31 -6.63
CA LYS A 121 27.70 -6.24 -6.86
C LYS A 121 28.51 -6.15 -5.59
N GLU A 122 27.92 -5.69 -4.51
CA GLU A 122 28.57 -5.55 -3.22
C GLU A 122 28.51 -6.86 -2.44
N ASP A 123 29.65 -7.24 -1.88
CA ASP A 123 29.82 -8.46 -1.10
C ASP A 123 28.98 -8.43 0.19
N GLU A 124 28.68 -9.59 0.77
CA GLU A 124 27.76 -9.83 1.91
C GLU A 124 28.01 -9.00 3.19
N ASN A 125 29.10 -8.26 3.26
CA ASN A 125 29.52 -7.49 4.43
C ASN A 125 28.86 -6.11 4.61
N MET A 126 27.90 -5.74 3.77
CA MET A 126 27.18 -4.44 3.86
C MET A 126 25.68 -4.61 4.13
N ARG A 127 25.34 -5.53 5.00
CA ARG A 127 23.96 -5.68 5.53
C ARG A 127 23.74 -4.83 6.77
#